data_063540615ff79fdd84aa4e79b1a3f3e1
#
_entry.id   063540615ff79fdd84aa4e79b1a3f3e1
#
_cell.length_a   1.000
_cell.length_b   1.000
_cell.length_c   1.000
_cell.angle_alpha   90.00
_cell.angle_beta   90.00
_cell.angle_gamma   90.00
#
_symmetry.space_group_name_H-M   'P 1'
#
loop_
_entity.id
_entity.type
_entity.pdbx_description
1 polymer ?
#
loop_
_entity_poly.entity_id
_entity_poly.type
_entity_poly.pdbx_seq_one_letter_code
_entity_poly.pdbx_strand_id
1 'polypeptide(L)'
;MTEKDKHIKTQIDYLRSELEKLIAFFENRFDYNIMVYEYWNAKNILGHITFWHESFARNISDLGKGIKPSPLTGKLSEVNKQSVETTKNNSIENLIERLKDAQNTIEEYIILDRINLIPYKKGSRDYSRSEHLEVVSNHIHKHLKDISKIYATTK
;
A
#
# COMPACT_ATOMS: atom_id res chain seq x y z
N MET A 1 -5.36 -7.76 26.58
CA MET A 1 -5.58 -7.20 25.21
C MET A 1 -7.04 -6.77 25.07
N THR A 2 -7.27 -5.53 24.73
CA THR A 2 -8.62 -4.99 24.54
C THR A 2 -9.24 -5.52 23.23
N GLU A 3 -10.56 -5.35 23.09
CA GLU A 3 -11.26 -5.71 21.84
C GLU A 3 -10.72 -4.85 20.67
N LYS A 4 -10.40 -3.59 20.92
CA LYS A 4 -9.79 -2.70 19.93
C LYS A 4 -8.44 -3.24 19.45
N ASP A 5 -7.59 -3.69 20.37
CA ASP A 5 -6.28 -4.26 20.04
C ASP A 5 -6.42 -5.54 19.22
N LYS A 6 -7.36 -6.40 19.57
CA LYS A 6 -7.64 -7.63 18.82
C LYS A 6 -8.11 -7.31 17.40
N HIS A 7 -8.94 -6.29 17.26
CA HIS A 7 -9.45 -5.86 15.96
C HIS A 7 -8.31 -5.33 15.07
N ILE A 8 -7.44 -4.48 15.62
CA ILE A 8 -6.26 -3.97 14.91
C ILE A 8 -5.36 -5.12 14.47
N LYS A 9 -5.10 -6.07 15.36
CA LYS A 9 -4.28 -7.24 15.03
C LYS A 9 -4.88 -8.07 13.89
N THR A 10 -6.18 -8.29 13.91
CA THR A 10 -6.89 -8.99 12.85
C THR A 10 -6.74 -8.25 11.51
N GLN A 11 -6.84 -6.93 11.53
CA GLN A 11 -6.67 -6.10 10.33
C GLN A 11 -5.23 -6.11 9.81
N ILE A 12 -4.24 -6.15 10.70
CA ILE A 12 -2.83 -6.29 10.32
C ILE A 12 -2.62 -7.64 9.63
N ASP A 13 -3.17 -8.71 10.18
CA ASP A 13 -3.06 -10.05 9.60
C ASP A 13 -3.72 -10.11 8.21
N TYR A 14 -4.86 -9.46 8.04
CA TYR A 14 -5.53 -9.36 6.74
C TYR A 14 -4.68 -8.60 5.72
N LEU A 15 -4.13 -7.45 6.11
CA LEU A 15 -3.24 -6.66 5.24
C LEU A 15 -2.02 -7.48 4.83
N ARG A 16 -1.40 -8.18 5.78
CA ARG A 16 -0.25 -9.03 5.51
C ARG A 16 -0.60 -10.12 4.50
N SER A 17 -1.76 -10.75 4.66
CA SER A 17 -2.24 -11.79 3.74
C SER A 17 -2.43 -11.26 2.33
N GLU A 18 -3.06 -10.09 2.18
CA GLU A 18 -3.25 -9.47 0.86
C GLU A 18 -1.92 -9.10 0.21
N LEU A 19 -0.99 -8.59 1.02
CA LEU A 19 0.35 -8.25 0.54
C LEU A 19 1.11 -9.48 0.05
N GLU A 20 1.05 -10.57 0.80
CA GLU A 20 1.69 -11.84 0.43
C GLU A 20 1.15 -12.38 -0.89
N LYS A 21 -0.16 -12.28 -1.11
CA LYS A 21 -0.79 -12.69 -2.38
C LYS A 21 -0.29 -11.83 -3.53
N LEU A 22 -0.19 -10.52 -3.33
CA LEU A 22 0.33 -9.59 -4.34
C LEU A 22 1.78 -9.94 -4.71
N ILE A 23 2.62 -10.13 -3.71
CA ILE A 23 4.03 -10.47 -3.89
C ILE A 23 4.17 -11.81 -4.62
N ALA A 24 3.40 -12.82 -4.21
CA ALA A 24 3.41 -14.12 -4.85
C ALA A 24 3.06 -14.05 -6.34
N PHE A 25 2.11 -13.18 -6.70
CA PHE A 25 1.79 -12.95 -8.11
C PHE A 25 3.02 -12.47 -8.90
N PHE A 26 3.78 -11.54 -8.35
CA PHE A 26 4.96 -10.97 -9.02
C PHE A 26 6.21 -11.85 -8.93
N GLU A 27 6.13 -13.00 -8.27
CA GLU A 27 7.21 -13.99 -8.22
C GLU A 27 7.00 -15.14 -9.22
N ASN A 28 5.96 -15.09 -10.04
CA ASN A 28 5.59 -16.16 -10.98
C ASN A 28 6.25 -16.06 -12.36
N ARG A 29 7.09 -15.10 -12.62
CA ARG A 29 7.78 -14.92 -13.92
C ARG A 29 6.83 -14.75 -15.10
N PHE A 30 5.69 -14.08 -14.89
CA PHE A 30 4.80 -13.69 -15.97
C PHE A 30 5.38 -12.48 -16.72
N ASP A 31 4.78 -12.18 -17.88
CA ASP A 31 5.03 -10.90 -18.54
C ASP A 31 4.23 -9.81 -17.80
N TYR A 32 4.91 -9.01 -17.01
CA TYR A 32 4.26 -7.97 -16.20
C TYR A 32 4.06 -6.64 -16.95
N ASN A 33 4.32 -6.64 -18.27
CA ASN A 33 4.07 -5.48 -19.13
C ASN A 33 2.69 -5.52 -19.78
N ILE A 34 1.87 -6.52 -19.48
CA ILE A 34 0.50 -6.61 -19.98
C ILE A 34 -0.34 -5.48 -19.33
N MET A 35 -1.07 -4.73 -20.17
CA MET A 35 -1.90 -3.63 -19.69
C MET A 35 -3.10 -4.15 -18.90
N VAL A 36 -3.28 -3.61 -17.71
CA VAL A 36 -4.41 -3.93 -16.82
C VAL A 36 -5.45 -2.81 -16.90
N TYR A 37 -4.98 -1.57 -16.87
CA TYR A 37 -5.81 -0.37 -17.05
C TYR A 37 -5.39 0.32 -18.36
N GLU A 38 -6.09 1.36 -18.74
CA GLU A 38 -5.82 2.09 -19.97
C GLU A 38 -4.37 2.54 -20.10
N TYR A 39 -3.78 3.01 -19.00
CA TYR A 39 -2.42 3.57 -19.01
C TYR A 39 -1.42 2.84 -18.12
N TRP A 40 -1.85 1.78 -17.42
CA TRP A 40 -0.99 1.07 -16.48
C TRP A 40 -0.95 -0.43 -16.77
N ASN A 41 0.28 -0.96 -16.88
CA ASN A 41 0.51 -2.41 -16.89
C ASN A 41 0.61 -2.93 -15.45
N ALA A 42 0.78 -4.24 -15.29
CA ALA A 42 0.87 -4.86 -13.96
C ALA A 42 2.03 -4.30 -13.15
N LYS A 43 3.20 -4.12 -13.77
CA LYS A 43 4.37 -3.56 -13.09
C LYS A 43 4.12 -2.12 -12.61
N ASN A 44 3.44 -1.31 -13.39
CA ASN A 44 3.06 0.05 -13.00
C ASN A 44 2.19 0.03 -11.74
N ILE A 45 1.26 -0.92 -11.67
CA ILE A 45 0.38 -1.05 -10.50
C ILE A 45 1.19 -1.44 -9.26
N LEU A 46 2.17 -2.33 -9.39
CA LEU A 46 3.06 -2.67 -8.27
C LEU A 46 3.81 -1.42 -7.77
N GLY A 47 4.34 -0.62 -8.68
CA GLY A 47 5.00 0.64 -8.31
C GLY A 47 4.06 1.61 -7.61
N HIS A 48 2.83 1.74 -8.13
CA HIS A 48 1.78 2.56 -7.53
C HIS A 48 1.46 2.11 -6.10
N ILE A 49 1.26 0.81 -5.89
CA ILE A 49 0.98 0.27 -4.55
C ILE A 49 2.17 0.51 -3.63
N THR A 50 3.39 0.25 -4.09
CA THR A 50 4.61 0.46 -3.31
C THR A 50 4.75 1.92 -2.86
N PHE A 51 4.52 2.86 -3.77
CA PHE A 51 4.58 4.29 -3.48
C PHE A 51 3.60 4.68 -2.37
N TRP A 52 2.33 4.27 -2.46
CA TRP A 52 1.33 4.58 -1.45
C TRP A 52 1.61 3.88 -0.13
N HIS A 53 2.09 2.64 -0.18
CA HIS A 53 2.43 1.88 1.04
C HIS A 53 3.56 2.55 1.80
N GLU A 54 4.56 3.07 1.08
CA GLU A 54 5.65 3.83 1.67
C GLU A 54 5.18 5.14 2.28
N SER A 55 4.21 5.81 1.65
CA SER A 55 3.61 7.02 2.21
C SER A 55 2.92 6.72 3.55
N PHE A 56 2.14 5.64 3.59
CA PHE A 56 1.52 5.20 4.83
C PHE A 56 2.57 4.90 5.90
N ALA A 57 3.61 4.16 5.55
CA ALA A 57 4.69 3.82 6.47
C ALA A 57 5.38 5.07 7.04
N ARG A 58 5.66 6.06 6.21
CA ARG A 58 6.28 7.32 6.67
C ARG A 58 5.38 8.06 7.65
N ASN A 59 4.10 8.19 7.33
CA ASN A 59 3.15 8.92 8.17
C ASN A 59 3.01 8.24 9.54
N ILE A 60 2.84 6.92 9.55
CA ILE A 60 2.67 6.19 10.81
C ILE A 60 3.96 6.16 11.65
N SER A 61 5.11 6.06 11.00
CA SER A 61 6.42 6.11 11.66
C SER A 61 6.66 7.47 12.30
N ASP A 62 6.36 8.55 11.58
CA ASP A 62 6.50 9.91 12.10
C ASP A 62 5.62 10.10 13.34
N LEU A 63 4.36 9.70 13.27
CA LEU A 63 3.45 9.76 14.42
C LEU A 63 3.99 8.94 15.60
N GLY A 64 4.49 7.75 15.34
CA GLY A 64 5.07 6.89 16.37
C GLY A 64 6.29 7.49 17.05
N LYS A 65 7.04 8.30 16.32
CA LYS A 65 8.25 8.99 16.83
C LYS A 65 7.96 10.37 17.40
N GLY A 66 6.69 10.80 17.40
CA GLY A 66 6.33 12.13 17.87
C GLY A 66 6.68 13.24 16.89
N ILE A 67 6.87 12.92 15.62
CA ILE A 67 7.19 13.86 14.55
C ILE A 67 5.90 14.15 13.77
N LYS A 68 5.69 15.41 13.41
CA LYS A 68 4.53 15.80 12.59
C LYS A 68 4.70 15.21 11.19
N PRO A 69 3.75 14.40 10.72
CA PRO A 69 3.85 13.82 9.38
C PRO A 69 3.78 14.86 8.26
N SER A 70 4.38 14.53 7.11
CA SER A 70 4.30 15.33 5.89
C SER A 70 3.62 14.48 4.81
N PRO A 71 2.29 14.37 4.84
CA PRO A 71 1.57 13.54 3.87
C PRO A 71 1.69 14.07 2.44
N LEU A 72 1.42 13.21 1.47
CA LEU A 72 1.43 13.57 0.06
C LEU A 72 0.50 14.75 -0.21
N THR A 73 0.91 15.62 -1.13
CA THR A 73 0.18 16.83 -1.51
C THR A 73 -0.22 16.77 -2.98
N GLY A 74 -1.27 17.51 -3.34
CA GLY A 74 -1.74 17.60 -4.72
C GLY A 74 -3.03 16.83 -4.95
N LYS A 75 -3.56 16.94 -6.15
CA LYS A 75 -4.77 16.20 -6.54
C LYS A 75 -4.47 14.71 -6.59
N LEU A 76 -5.45 13.88 -6.24
CA LEU A 76 -5.28 12.42 -6.23
C LEU A 76 -4.80 11.89 -7.58
N SER A 77 -5.35 12.40 -8.69
CA SER A 77 -4.93 12.00 -10.03
C SER A 77 -3.45 12.31 -10.30
N GLU A 78 -2.96 13.44 -9.82
CA GLU A 78 -1.56 13.84 -9.98
C GLU A 78 -0.63 12.97 -9.11
N VAL A 79 -1.05 12.69 -7.87
CA VAL A 79 -0.29 11.82 -6.96
C VAL A 79 -0.21 10.40 -7.52
N ASN A 80 -1.30 9.88 -8.08
CA ASN A 80 -1.32 8.57 -8.70
C ASN A 80 -0.42 8.51 -9.93
N LYS A 81 -0.40 9.55 -10.76
CA LYS A 81 0.52 9.64 -11.88
C LYS A 81 1.97 9.65 -11.40
N GLN A 82 2.27 10.43 -10.37
CA GLN A 82 3.60 10.47 -9.76
C GLN A 82 4.02 9.11 -9.22
N SER A 83 3.09 8.35 -8.63
CA SER A 83 3.40 7.03 -8.07
C SER A 83 3.97 6.07 -9.12
N VAL A 84 3.50 6.16 -10.35
CA VAL A 84 4.00 5.34 -11.46
C VAL A 84 5.27 5.94 -12.05
N GLU A 85 5.30 7.26 -12.30
CA GLU A 85 6.46 7.92 -12.88
C GLU A 85 7.73 7.75 -12.05
N THR A 86 7.62 7.79 -10.73
CA THR A 86 8.78 7.67 -9.84
C THR A 86 9.25 6.24 -9.63
N THR A 87 8.46 5.25 -10.02
CA THR A 87 8.77 3.84 -9.80
C THR A 87 8.96 3.02 -11.07
N LYS A 88 8.63 3.57 -12.24
CA LYS A 88 8.62 2.82 -13.51
C LYS A 88 9.97 2.22 -13.89
N ASN A 89 11.07 2.81 -13.47
CA ASN A 89 12.42 2.33 -13.79
C ASN A 89 13.00 1.39 -12.73
N ASN A 90 12.27 1.14 -11.64
CA ASN A 90 12.71 0.20 -10.62
C ASN A 90 12.39 -1.24 -11.07
N SER A 91 13.23 -2.19 -10.67
CA SER A 91 12.95 -3.60 -10.92
C SER A 91 11.80 -4.08 -10.03
N ILE A 92 11.16 -5.17 -10.45
CA ILE A 92 10.11 -5.80 -9.64
C ILE A 92 10.69 -6.24 -8.29
N GLU A 93 11.88 -6.82 -8.28
CA GLU A 93 12.56 -7.25 -7.06
C GLU A 93 12.80 -6.08 -6.10
N ASN A 94 13.22 -4.93 -6.63
CA ASN A 94 13.41 -3.73 -5.83
C ASN A 94 12.10 -3.21 -5.24
N LEU A 95 11.04 -3.19 -6.05
CA LEU A 95 9.72 -2.75 -5.59
C LEU A 95 9.17 -3.68 -4.50
N ILE A 96 9.35 -4.99 -4.65
CA ILE A 96 8.92 -5.96 -3.63
C ILE A 96 9.69 -5.74 -2.32
N GLU A 97 10.99 -5.53 -2.39
CA GLU A 97 11.81 -5.26 -1.21
C GLU A 97 11.35 -4.00 -0.48
N ARG A 98 11.12 -2.91 -1.23
CA ARG A 98 10.61 -1.66 -0.69
C ARG A 98 9.24 -1.84 -0.05
N LEU A 99 8.38 -2.62 -0.68
CA LEU A 99 7.04 -2.91 -0.18
C LEU A 99 7.10 -3.69 1.13
N LYS A 100 7.97 -4.68 1.24
CA LYS A 100 8.18 -5.45 2.47
C LYS A 100 8.72 -4.56 3.60
N ASP A 101 9.67 -3.68 3.28
CA ASP A 101 10.22 -2.74 4.27
C ASP A 101 9.15 -1.79 4.80
N ALA A 102 8.31 -1.27 3.89
CA ALA A 102 7.20 -0.41 4.28
C ALA A 102 6.20 -1.16 5.18
N GLN A 103 5.90 -2.41 4.84
CA GLN A 103 5.00 -3.24 5.64
C GLN A 103 5.55 -3.46 7.05
N ASN A 104 6.85 -3.75 7.18
CA ASN A 104 7.47 -3.93 8.48
C ASN A 104 7.36 -2.66 9.34
N THR A 105 7.58 -1.51 8.74
CA THR A 105 7.42 -0.21 9.42
C THR A 105 5.98 0.00 9.89
N ILE A 106 5.00 -0.29 9.03
CA ILE A 106 3.58 -0.17 9.37
C ILE A 106 3.27 -1.06 10.58
N GLU A 107 3.69 -2.32 10.56
CA GLU A 107 3.40 -3.26 11.64
C GLU A 107 4.05 -2.86 12.96
N GLU A 108 5.24 -2.26 12.89
CA GLU A 108 5.95 -1.79 14.09
C GLU A 108 5.20 -0.66 14.81
N TYR A 109 4.66 0.29 14.05
CA TYR A 109 4.08 1.51 14.64
C TYR A 109 2.56 1.49 14.77
N ILE A 110 1.83 0.79 13.90
CA ILE A 110 0.36 0.83 13.89
C ILE A 110 -0.26 0.28 15.18
N ILE A 111 0.46 -0.54 15.93
CA ILE A 111 -0.03 -1.13 17.19
C ILE A 111 0.02 -0.14 18.35
N LEU A 112 0.63 1.01 18.19
CA LEU A 112 0.78 1.98 19.28
C LEU A 112 -0.55 2.72 19.54
N ASP A 113 -1.10 2.56 20.74
CA ASP A 113 -2.38 3.15 21.14
C ASP A 113 -2.38 4.68 21.09
N ARG A 114 -1.22 5.31 21.28
CA ARG A 114 -1.10 6.76 21.25
C ARG A 114 -1.33 7.36 19.87
N ILE A 115 -1.26 6.54 18.83
CA ILE A 115 -1.57 6.97 17.47
C ILE A 115 -3.09 6.96 17.31
N ASN A 116 -3.69 8.13 17.19
CA ASN A 116 -5.13 8.27 17.12
C ASN A 116 -5.62 8.48 15.69
N LEU A 117 -5.11 9.50 15.00
CA LEU A 117 -5.49 9.82 13.63
C LEU A 117 -4.25 9.86 12.75
N ILE A 118 -4.39 9.31 11.56
CA ILE A 118 -3.31 9.18 10.58
C ILE A 118 -3.71 9.96 9.33
N PRO A 119 -2.86 10.90 8.86
CA PRO A 119 -3.14 11.61 7.62
C PRO A 119 -2.95 10.69 6.42
N TYR A 120 -3.80 10.86 5.43
CA TYR A 120 -3.74 10.10 4.18
C TYR A 120 -3.07 10.92 3.08
N LYS A 121 -3.61 12.11 2.84
CA LYS A 121 -3.11 13.08 1.88
C LYS A 121 -3.48 14.46 2.40
N LYS A 122 -2.64 15.45 2.16
CA LYS A 122 -2.94 16.82 2.57
C LYS A 122 -4.26 17.29 1.95
N GLY A 123 -5.15 17.79 2.77
CA GLY A 123 -6.48 18.25 2.33
C GLY A 123 -7.57 17.20 2.41
N SER A 124 -7.25 15.92 2.65
CA SER A 124 -8.23 14.89 2.94
C SER A 124 -8.44 14.77 4.45
N ARG A 125 -9.51 14.07 4.88
CA ARG A 125 -9.70 13.80 6.30
C ARG A 125 -8.63 12.83 6.81
N ASP A 126 -8.38 12.86 8.11
CA ASP A 126 -7.53 11.88 8.76
C ASP A 126 -8.35 10.63 9.08
N TYR A 127 -7.67 9.50 9.23
CA TYR A 127 -8.28 8.20 9.48
C TYR A 127 -7.79 7.63 10.80
N SER A 128 -8.66 6.90 11.51
CA SER A 128 -8.23 6.09 12.64
C SER A 128 -7.31 4.96 12.15
N ARG A 129 -6.61 4.29 13.06
CA ARG A 129 -5.76 3.15 12.71
C ARG A 129 -6.56 2.07 11.98
N SER A 130 -7.73 1.74 12.52
CA SER A 130 -8.62 0.73 11.93
C SER A 130 -9.08 1.13 10.52
N GLU A 131 -9.55 2.36 10.36
CA GLU A 131 -9.99 2.86 9.06
C GLU A 131 -8.85 2.86 8.04
N HIS A 132 -7.66 3.27 8.46
CA HIS A 132 -6.52 3.35 7.54
C HIS A 132 -6.07 1.96 7.09
N LEU A 133 -6.03 0.99 8.00
CA LEU A 133 -5.73 -0.40 7.65
C LEU A 133 -6.74 -0.96 6.66
N GLU A 134 -8.02 -0.65 6.84
CA GLU A 134 -9.08 -1.07 5.92
C GLU A 134 -8.88 -0.46 4.53
N VAL A 135 -8.62 0.84 4.45
CA VAL A 135 -8.37 1.54 3.18
C VAL A 135 -7.19 0.91 2.44
N VAL A 136 -6.08 0.67 3.15
CA VAL A 136 -4.86 0.13 2.54
C VAL A 136 -5.06 -1.32 2.08
N SER A 137 -5.69 -2.15 2.90
CA SER A 137 -5.97 -3.55 2.56
C SER A 137 -6.89 -3.66 1.35
N ASN A 138 -7.94 -2.86 1.30
CA ASN A 138 -8.88 -2.85 0.19
C ASN A 138 -8.24 -2.35 -1.10
N HIS A 139 -7.32 -1.40 -1.00
CA HIS A 139 -6.57 -0.88 -2.15
C HIS A 139 -5.75 -1.99 -2.81
N ILE A 140 -5.02 -2.76 -2.01
CA ILE A 140 -4.22 -3.88 -2.51
C ILE A 140 -5.14 -4.97 -3.08
N HIS A 141 -6.18 -5.33 -2.35
CA HIS A 141 -7.14 -6.36 -2.78
C HIS A 141 -7.76 -6.03 -4.14
N LYS A 142 -8.22 -4.79 -4.31
CA LYS A 142 -8.85 -4.34 -5.56
C LYS A 142 -7.89 -4.45 -6.74
N HIS A 143 -6.67 -3.93 -6.59
CA HIS A 143 -5.70 -3.96 -7.68
C HIS A 143 -5.28 -5.38 -8.03
N LEU A 144 -5.08 -6.23 -7.04
CA LEU A 144 -4.73 -7.63 -7.28
C LEU A 144 -5.87 -8.37 -8.00
N LYS A 145 -7.11 -8.09 -7.61
CA LYS A 145 -8.28 -8.65 -8.27
C LYS A 145 -8.33 -8.26 -9.75
N ASP A 146 -8.10 -6.99 -10.05
CA ASP A 146 -8.10 -6.47 -11.42
C ASP A 146 -6.97 -7.09 -12.26
N ILE A 147 -5.78 -7.19 -11.70
CA ILE A 147 -4.63 -7.84 -12.34
C ILE A 147 -4.94 -9.30 -12.62
N SER A 148 -5.41 -10.03 -11.64
CA SER A 148 -5.69 -11.47 -11.74
C SER A 148 -6.73 -11.75 -12.82
N LYS A 149 -7.74 -10.89 -12.93
CA LYS A 149 -8.79 -11.01 -13.95
C LYS A 149 -8.21 -10.89 -15.37
N ILE A 150 -7.33 -9.92 -15.59
CA ILE A 150 -6.69 -9.72 -16.89
C ILE A 150 -5.78 -10.90 -17.22
N TYR A 151 -4.97 -11.34 -16.27
CA TYR A 151 -4.02 -12.45 -16.50
C TYR A 151 -4.73 -13.80 -16.71
N ALA A 152 -5.90 -13.99 -16.13
CA ALA A 152 -6.70 -15.19 -16.36
C ALA A 152 -7.20 -15.27 -17.82
N THR A 153 -7.44 -14.12 -18.48
CA THR A 153 -7.95 -14.05 -19.86
C THR A 153 -6.85 -14.11 -20.92
N THR A 154 -5.58 -13.96 -20.53
CA THR A 154 -4.44 -13.91 -21.46
C THR A 154 -3.71 -15.24 -21.61
N LYS A 155 -4.15 -16.29 -20.94
CA LYS A 155 -3.59 -17.64 -21.04
C LYS A 155 -3.97 -18.32 -22.35
#